data_c4eada349bcce5673fcd303584da4d04
#
_entry.id   c4eada349bcce5673fcd303584da4d04
#
_cell.length_a   1.000
_cell.length_b   1.000
_cell.length_c   1.000
_cell.angle_alpha   90.00
_cell.angle_beta   90.00
_cell.angle_gamma   90.00
#
_symmetry.space_group_name_H-M   'P 1'
#
loop_
_entity.id
_entity.type
_entity.pdbx_description
1 polymer ?
#
loop_
_entity_poly.entity_id
_entity_poly.type
_entity_poly.pdbx_seq_one_letter_code
_entity_poly.pdbx_strand_id
1 'polypeptide(L)' 'MVNGTVEGSVLFNNVNVGEGAKVVDSVLMPGVLVEEGAEVYKAIIDENVVVKAGTVINSEAKEVELVSDNSR' A
#
# COMPACT_ATOMS: atom_id res chain seq x y z
N MET A 1 12.30 -1.65 -0.02
CA MET A 1 12.48 -2.87 0.78
C MET A 1 11.15 -3.42 1.26
N VAL A 2 10.98 -4.70 1.19
CA VAL A 2 9.71 -5.33 1.57
C VAL A 2 9.96 -6.24 2.77
N ASN A 3 9.38 -5.86 3.91
CA ASN A 3 9.44 -6.69 5.12
C ASN A 3 8.09 -7.30 5.48
N GLY A 4 7.08 -6.96 4.72
CA GLY A 4 5.73 -7.49 4.95
C GLY A 4 5.36 -8.50 3.89
N THR A 5 4.07 -8.73 3.76
CA THR A 5 3.52 -9.67 2.78
C THR A 5 3.01 -8.91 1.58
N VAL A 6 3.40 -9.35 0.38
CA VAL A 6 2.93 -8.75 -0.87
C VAL A 6 2.44 -9.87 -1.78
N GLU A 7 1.19 -9.78 -2.20
CA GLU A 7 0.58 -10.79 -3.07
C GLU A 7 -0.11 -10.13 -4.25
N GLY A 8 0.18 -10.61 -5.46
CA GLY A 8 -0.50 -10.15 -6.67
C GLY A 8 -0.38 -8.67 -6.93
N SER A 9 0.67 -8.03 -6.43
CA SER A 9 0.79 -6.58 -6.47
C SER A 9 1.99 -6.15 -7.29
N VAL A 10 1.98 -4.88 -7.72
CA VAL A 10 3.09 -4.28 -8.45
C VAL A 10 3.71 -3.20 -7.58
N LEU A 11 5.01 -3.32 -7.34
CA LEU A 11 5.75 -2.34 -6.55
C LEU A 11 6.77 -1.66 -7.45
N PHE A 12 6.68 -0.34 -7.52
CA PHE A 12 7.62 0.45 -8.32
C PHE A 12 8.88 0.73 -7.50
N ASN A 13 9.72 1.63 -7.99
CA ASN A 13 11.01 1.91 -7.35
C ASN A 13 10.82 2.58 -5.98
N ASN A 14 11.70 2.26 -5.06
CA ASN A 14 11.75 2.92 -3.76
C ASN A 14 10.49 2.73 -2.92
N VAL A 15 9.79 1.62 -3.14
CA VAL A 15 8.64 1.27 -2.31
C VAL A 15 9.14 0.52 -1.08
N ASN A 16 8.62 0.89 0.08
CA ASN A 16 8.94 0.20 1.33
C ASN A 16 7.66 -0.32 1.96
N VAL A 17 7.69 -1.58 2.36
CA VAL A 17 6.57 -2.22 3.04
C VAL A 17 7.06 -2.68 4.40
N GLY A 18 6.47 -2.13 5.44
CA GLY A 18 6.92 -2.38 6.81
C GLY A 18 6.61 -3.78 7.30
N GLU A 19 7.20 -4.11 8.43
CA GLU A 19 7.03 -5.41 9.03
C GLU A 19 5.56 -5.63 9.42
N GLY A 20 5.04 -6.80 9.07
CA GLY A 20 3.65 -7.12 9.39
C GLY A 20 2.62 -6.46 8.49
N ALA A 21 3.05 -5.59 7.59
CA ALA A 21 2.12 -4.98 6.64
C ALA A 21 1.71 -5.98 5.57
N LYS A 22 0.59 -5.73 4.95
CA LYS A 22 0.07 -6.64 3.93
C LYS A 22 -0.42 -5.84 2.72
N VAL A 23 0.03 -6.23 1.54
CA VAL A 23 -0.36 -5.58 0.29
C VAL A 23 -0.87 -6.67 -0.64
N VAL A 24 -2.14 -6.55 -1.04
CA VAL A 24 -2.79 -7.58 -1.86
C VAL A 24 -3.45 -6.92 -3.06
N ASP A 25 -3.13 -7.44 -4.25
CA ASP A 25 -3.75 -7.01 -5.52
C ASP A 25 -3.71 -5.49 -5.71
N SER A 26 -2.60 -4.88 -5.33
CA SER A 26 -2.48 -3.42 -5.34
C SER A 26 -1.31 -2.99 -6.21
N VAL A 27 -1.29 -1.70 -6.55
CA VAL A 27 -0.19 -1.09 -7.29
C VAL A 27 0.36 0.04 -6.41
N LEU A 28 1.64 -0.04 -6.06
CA LEU A 28 2.29 0.98 -5.25
C LEU A 28 3.27 1.74 -6.12
N MET A 29 3.00 3.01 -6.33
CA MET A 29 3.82 3.87 -7.18
C MET A 29 5.14 4.20 -6.50
N PRO A 30 6.10 4.79 -7.23
CA PRO A 30 7.42 5.05 -6.65
C PRO A 30 7.37 5.86 -5.37
N GLY A 31 8.19 5.48 -4.41
CA GLY A 31 8.34 6.23 -3.17
C GLY A 31 7.26 5.99 -2.12
N VAL A 32 6.34 5.06 -2.38
CA VAL A 32 5.29 4.76 -1.41
C VAL A 32 5.89 4.06 -0.19
N LEU A 33 5.42 4.46 0.98
CA LEU A 33 5.82 3.82 2.24
C LEU A 33 4.58 3.24 2.90
N VAL A 34 4.60 1.93 3.12
CA VAL A 34 3.54 1.25 3.87
C VAL A 34 4.15 0.92 5.22
N GLU A 35 3.61 1.52 6.28
CA GLU A 35 4.17 1.37 7.61
C GLU A 35 3.75 0.06 8.25
N GLU A 36 4.35 -0.23 9.41
CA GLU A 36 4.14 -1.48 10.11
C GLU A 36 2.67 -1.82 10.31
N GLY A 37 2.30 -3.05 10.01
CA GLY A 37 0.95 -3.53 10.30
C GLY A 37 -0.16 -2.95 9.45
N ALA A 38 0.16 -2.08 8.50
CA ALA A 38 -0.85 -1.53 7.61
C ALA A 38 -1.29 -2.60 6.61
N GLU A 39 -2.50 -2.46 6.10
CA GLU A 39 -3.05 -3.41 5.14
C GLU A 39 -3.61 -2.65 3.95
N VAL A 40 -3.27 -3.09 2.75
CA VAL A 40 -3.71 -2.46 1.51
C VAL A 40 -4.28 -3.54 0.61
N TYR A 41 -5.54 -3.35 0.22
CA TYR A 41 -6.22 -4.32 -0.63
C TYR A 41 -6.76 -3.63 -1.87
N LYS A 42 -6.43 -4.18 -3.03
CA LYS A 42 -7.00 -3.78 -4.31
C LYS A 42 -7.02 -2.25 -4.48
N ALA A 43 -5.87 -1.63 -4.26
CA ALA A 43 -5.75 -0.17 -4.32
C ALA A 43 -4.56 0.24 -5.17
N ILE A 44 -4.64 1.46 -5.69
CA ILE A 44 -3.51 2.08 -6.38
C ILE A 44 -3.06 3.23 -5.49
N ILE A 45 -1.83 3.14 -5.00
CA ILE A 45 -1.27 4.14 -4.09
C ILE A 45 -0.36 5.04 -4.89
N ASP A 46 -0.69 6.33 -4.93
CA ASP A 46 0.05 7.32 -5.71
C ASP A 46 1.46 7.52 -5.14
N GLU A 47 2.28 8.23 -5.91
CA GLU A 47 3.68 8.45 -5.56
C GLU A 47 3.84 9.11 -4.20
N ASN A 48 4.83 8.63 -3.45
CA ASN A 48 5.26 9.24 -2.18
C ASN A 48 4.16 9.29 -1.10
N VAL A 49 3.12 8.50 -1.27
CA VAL A 49 2.07 8.41 -0.24
C VAL A 49 2.56 7.54 0.91
N VAL A 50 2.24 7.95 2.13
CA VAL A 50 2.56 7.16 3.31
C VAL A 50 1.28 6.54 3.84
N VAL A 51 1.27 5.22 3.90
CA VAL A 51 0.17 4.47 4.51
C VAL A 51 0.58 4.22 5.96
N LYS A 52 -0.07 4.90 6.88
CA LYS A 52 0.35 4.90 8.27
C LYS A 52 0.14 3.55 8.93
N ALA A 53 0.91 3.31 9.98
CA ALA A 53 0.85 2.05 10.71
C ALA A 53 -0.58 1.75 11.16
N GLY A 54 -0.99 0.50 10.99
CA GLY A 54 -2.31 0.05 11.40
C GLY A 54 -3.46 0.47 10.51
N THR A 55 -3.18 1.19 9.42
CA THR A 55 -4.22 1.62 8.49
C THR A 55 -4.66 0.44 7.62
N VAL A 56 -5.97 0.34 7.40
CA VAL A 56 -6.50 -0.68 6.49
C VAL A 56 -7.18 0.05 5.34
N ILE A 57 -6.70 -0.19 4.13
CA ILE A 57 -7.23 0.46 2.93
C ILE A 57 -8.04 -0.56 2.13
N ASN A 58 -9.28 -0.17 1.83
CA ASN A 58 -10.17 -0.95 0.97
C ASN A 58 -10.36 -2.38 1.47
N SER A 59 -10.69 -2.52 2.74
CA SER A 59 -10.76 -3.83 3.40
C SER A 59 -11.74 -4.78 2.72
N GLU A 60 -12.78 -4.26 2.06
CA GLU A 60 -13.73 -5.12 1.37
C GLU A 60 -13.25 -5.50 -0.03
N ALA A 61 -12.34 -4.73 -0.60
CA ALA A 61 -11.73 -5.01 -1.89
C ALA A 61 -12.74 -5.26 -3.01
N LYS A 62 -13.85 -4.55 -2.99
CA LYS A 62 -14.88 -4.72 -4.03
C LYS A 62 -14.52 -4.00 -5.31
N GLU A 63 -13.94 -2.82 -5.19
CA GLU A 63 -13.52 -2.02 -6.33
C GLU A 63 -12.15 -1.45 -6.04
N VAL A 64 -11.41 -1.14 -7.10
CA VAL A 64 -10.09 -0.57 -6.93
C VAL A 64 -10.22 0.83 -6.34
N GLU A 65 -9.46 1.10 -5.28
CA GLU A 65 -9.45 2.39 -4.63
C GLU A 65 -8.16 3.12 -4.99
N LEU A 66 -8.30 4.40 -5.37
CA LEU A 66 -7.13 5.22 -5.66
C LEU A 66 -6.81 6.07 -4.44
N VAL A 67 -5.58 5.93 -3.94
CA VAL A 67 -5.11 6.69 -2.79
C VAL A 67 -4.07 7.68 -3.28
N SER A 68 -4.32 8.96 -3.09
CA SER A 68 -3.40 9.97 -3.57
C SER A 68 -2.81 10.77 -2.42
N ASP A 69 -1.75 11.50 -2.73
CA ASP A 69 -1.06 12.31 -1.76
C ASP A 69 -1.95 13.37 -1.13
N ASN A 70 -2.98 13.77 -1.85
CA ASN A 70 -3.87 14.82 -1.40
C ASN A 70 -5.08 14.30 -0.64
N SER A 71 -5.21 13.02 -0.49
CA SER A 71 -6.34 12.44 0.23
C SER A 71 -6.04 12.48 1.72
N ARG A 72 -6.45 13.49 2.35
CA ARG A 72 -6.20 13.65 3.78
C ARG A 72 -7.47 13.79 4.54
#